data_22305e95b5c3c47c724ed06479487b11
#
_entry.id   22305e95b5c3c47c724ed06479487b11
#
_cell.length_a   1.000
_cell.length_b   1.000
_cell.length_c   1.000
_cell.angle_alpha   90.00
_cell.angle_beta   90.00
_cell.angle_gamma   90.00
#
_symmetry.space_group_name_H-M   'P 1'
#
loop_
_entity.id
_entity.type
_entity.pdbx_description
1 polymer ?
#
loop_
_entity_poly.entity_id
_entity_poly.type
_entity_poly.pdbx_seq_one_letter_code
_entity_poly.pdbx_strand_id
1 'polypeptide(L)'
;IPSYLLAIAVGDVVFKPISSRAGIWAEPSLVEAAAAEFSDTEKMIQVAENLYGPYQWGRYDQLILPASFPFGGMENPRLSFITPTVIVGDKSLTSPVAHELAHSWSGNLVTNSSWKDIWLNEGFTSYVENRIVEAVYGKDQAEMESVISQFGLAAELQEAAPADQLLALAPLTGRDPDEALTDVAYIKGEWFLKFLEERFGREIFDPFLKHWFTTHAFTSTHSAEFERFLEVELLAKHPGKVSIGEVREWLHQPGIPSSATPAQSKRFEAVDAKQAKWLAGKLPAAE
;
A
#
# COMPACT_ATOMS: atom_id res chain seq x y z
N ILE A 1 2.28 -3.69 -20.42
CA ILE A 1 1.64 -2.95 -19.34
C ILE A 1 0.36 -2.28 -19.83
N PRO A 2 -0.63 -2.05 -18.99
CA PRO A 2 -1.83 -1.29 -19.32
C PRO A 2 -1.53 0.14 -19.78
N SER A 3 -2.39 0.68 -20.63
CA SER A 3 -2.17 2.01 -21.24
C SER A 3 -2.25 3.17 -20.21
N TYR A 4 -3.00 3.01 -19.13
CA TYR A 4 -3.12 4.04 -18.09
C TYR A 4 -1.81 4.32 -17.35
N LEU A 5 -0.87 3.38 -17.38
CA LEU A 5 0.47 3.52 -16.80
C LEU A 5 1.44 4.34 -17.68
N LEU A 6 1.03 4.75 -18.88
CA LEU A 6 1.85 5.57 -19.76
C LEU A 6 1.58 7.04 -19.48
N ALA A 7 2.62 7.77 -19.07
CA ALA A 7 2.53 9.19 -18.80
C ALA A 7 3.69 9.96 -19.43
N ILE A 8 3.47 11.23 -19.70
CA ILE A 8 4.47 12.17 -20.21
C ILE A 8 4.48 13.39 -19.31
N ALA A 9 5.66 13.79 -18.84
CA ALA A 9 5.87 15.05 -18.15
C ALA A 9 6.81 15.94 -18.96
N VAL A 10 6.48 17.24 -19.03
CA VAL A 10 7.29 18.26 -19.70
C VAL A 10 7.36 19.47 -18.78
N GLY A 11 8.57 19.96 -18.52
CA GLY A 11 8.78 21.08 -17.63
C GLY A 11 10.26 21.43 -17.48
N ASP A 12 10.56 22.42 -16.65
CA ASP A 12 11.91 22.78 -16.25
C ASP A 12 12.35 21.86 -15.11
N VAL A 13 12.73 20.64 -15.48
CA VAL A 13 13.13 19.60 -14.53
C VAL A 13 14.60 19.24 -14.67
N VAL A 14 15.26 19.00 -13.54
CA VAL A 14 16.64 18.54 -13.45
C VAL A 14 16.69 17.19 -12.76
N PHE A 15 17.74 16.41 -13.03
CA PHE A 15 17.92 15.08 -12.45
C PHE A 15 18.97 15.09 -11.34
N LYS A 16 18.65 14.45 -10.21
CA LYS A 16 19.59 14.16 -9.14
C LYS A 16 19.60 12.66 -8.80
N PRO A 17 20.77 11.97 -8.92
CA PRO A 17 20.86 10.57 -8.53
C PRO A 17 20.82 10.43 -7.01
N ILE A 18 20.09 9.39 -6.53
CA ILE A 18 20.12 8.92 -5.13
C ILE A 18 21.04 7.68 -5.02
N SER A 19 20.94 6.78 -5.98
CA SER A 19 21.74 5.56 -6.07
C SER A 19 22.10 5.24 -7.52
N SER A 20 22.70 4.08 -7.76
CA SER A 20 22.99 3.60 -9.12
C SER A 20 21.72 3.37 -9.96
N ARG A 21 20.58 3.08 -9.32
CA ARG A 21 19.32 2.75 -9.99
C ARG A 21 18.11 3.59 -9.56
N ALA A 22 18.31 4.60 -8.70
CA ALA A 22 17.26 5.51 -8.27
C ALA A 22 17.70 6.96 -8.34
N GLY A 23 16.76 7.87 -8.64
CA GLY A 23 17.02 9.31 -8.69
C GLY A 23 15.74 10.13 -8.72
N ILE A 24 15.91 11.43 -8.58
CA ILE A 24 14.85 12.42 -8.55
C ILE A 24 14.88 13.28 -9.80
N TRP A 25 13.73 13.46 -10.41
CA TRP A 25 13.43 14.50 -11.37
C TRP A 25 12.53 15.54 -10.69
N ALA A 26 12.94 16.78 -10.66
CA ALA A 26 12.15 17.86 -10.05
C ALA A 26 12.56 19.20 -10.64
N GLU A 27 11.76 20.24 -10.39
CA GLU A 27 12.20 21.62 -10.64
C GLU A 27 13.47 21.95 -9.85
N PRO A 28 14.36 22.82 -10.38
CA PRO A 28 15.64 23.15 -9.73
C PRO A 28 15.52 23.60 -8.27
N SER A 29 14.40 24.22 -7.91
CA SER A 29 14.12 24.69 -6.55
C SER A 29 13.83 23.55 -5.54
N LEU A 30 13.39 22.37 -6.00
CA LEU A 30 12.94 21.26 -5.16
C LEU A 30 13.87 20.05 -5.17
N VAL A 31 14.70 19.89 -6.20
CA VAL A 31 15.44 18.65 -6.44
C VAL A 31 16.36 18.25 -5.28
N GLU A 32 17.01 19.20 -4.62
CA GLU A 32 17.90 18.93 -3.48
C GLU A 32 17.10 18.46 -2.26
N ALA A 33 16.00 19.14 -1.95
CA ALA A 33 15.13 18.76 -0.83
C ALA A 33 14.50 17.38 -1.05
N ALA A 34 13.99 17.13 -2.25
CA ALA A 34 13.40 15.83 -2.61
C ALA A 34 14.43 14.69 -2.56
N ALA A 35 15.66 14.92 -3.07
CA ALA A 35 16.72 13.92 -3.03
C ALA A 35 17.17 13.60 -1.59
N ALA A 36 17.16 14.57 -0.69
CA ALA A 36 17.44 14.37 0.73
C ALA A 36 16.30 13.59 1.41
N GLU A 37 15.04 14.01 1.18
CA GLU A 37 13.84 13.36 1.74
C GLU A 37 13.74 11.89 1.34
N PHE A 38 13.93 11.59 0.04
CA PHE A 38 13.74 10.24 -0.52
C PHE A 38 15.04 9.43 -0.62
N SER A 39 16.07 9.80 0.13
CA SER A 39 17.38 9.15 0.09
C SER A 39 17.37 7.67 0.52
N ASP A 40 16.31 7.19 1.18
CA ASP A 40 16.14 5.78 1.56
C ASP A 40 15.54 4.89 0.46
N THR A 41 15.23 5.44 -0.74
CA THR A 41 14.59 4.70 -1.85
C THR A 41 15.34 3.43 -2.21
N GLU A 42 16.68 3.44 -2.28
CA GLU A 42 17.45 2.22 -2.58
C GLU A 42 17.27 1.13 -1.52
N LYS A 43 17.18 1.53 -0.25
CA LYS A 43 16.92 0.61 0.85
C LYS A 43 15.51 0.01 0.77
N MET A 44 14.52 0.82 0.38
CA MET A 44 13.16 0.34 0.13
C MET A 44 13.12 -0.70 -0.99
N ILE A 45 13.83 -0.44 -2.11
CA ILE A 45 13.94 -1.40 -3.23
C ILE A 45 14.55 -2.72 -2.74
N GLN A 46 15.65 -2.69 -1.98
CA GLN A 46 16.31 -3.89 -1.46
C GLN A 46 15.41 -4.70 -0.53
N VAL A 47 14.64 -4.03 0.32
CA VAL A 47 13.64 -4.68 1.20
C VAL A 47 12.58 -5.40 0.36
N ALA A 48 11.99 -4.71 -0.60
CA ALA A 48 10.95 -5.29 -1.46
C ALA A 48 11.49 -6.46 -2.31
N GLU A 49 12.69 -6.35 -2.86
CA GLU A 49 13.34 -7.44 -3.60
C GLU A 49 13.57 -8.70 -2.75
N ASN A 50 13.96 -8.53 -1.50
CA ASN A 50 14.16 -9.64 -0.58
C ASN A 50 12.84 -10.39 -0.29
N LEU A 51 11.75 -9.64 -0.14
CA LEU A 51 10.43 -10.18 0.19
C LEU A 51 9.70 -10.77 -1.02
N TYR A 52 9.72 -10.07 -2.16
CA TYR A 52 8.80 -10.34 -3.27
C TYR A 52 9.49 -10.71 -4.57
N GLY A 53 10.81 -10.66 -4.63
CA GLY A 53 11.61 -11.01 -5.81
C GLY A 53 12.19 -9.79 -6.53
N PRO A 54 13.05 -9.99 -7.54
CA PRO A 54 13.83 -8.92 -8.12
C PRO A 54 12.98 -7.82 -8.75
N TYR A 55 13.42 -6.57 -8.61
CA TYR A 55 12.85 -5.44 -9.30
C TYR A 55 13.09 -5.55 -10.82
N GLN A 56 12.03 -5.67 -11.61
CA GLN A 56 12.09 -6.05 -13.03
C GLN A 56 12.26 -4.85 -13.98
N TRP A 57 12.23 -3.60 -13.47
CA TRP A 57 12.05 -2.40 -14.29
C TRP A 57 13.35 -1.64 -14.58
N GLY A 58 14.49 -2.12 -14.07
CA GLY A 58 15.80 -1.50 -14.25
C GLY A 58 16.04 -0.33 -13.30
N ARG A 59 15.60 0.87 -13.65
CA ARG A 59 15.68 2.06 -12.78
C ARG A 59 14.33 2.36 -12.14
N TYR A 60 14.37 2.89 -10.91
CA TYR A 60 13.24 3.47 -10.21
C TYR A 60 13.53 4.95 -9.91
N ASP A 61 13.06 5.83 -10.75
CA ASP A 61 13.17 7.28 -10.54
C ASP A 61 11.80 7.84 -10.07
N GLN A 62 11.82 9.01 -9.46
CA GLN A 62 10.66 9.72 -8.95
C GLN A 62 10.62 11.10 -9.58
N LEU A 63 9.46 11.49 -10.10
CA LEU A 63 9.21 12.83 -10.62
C LEU A 63 8.34 13.59 -9.62
N ILE A 64 8.87 14.70 -9.11
CA ILE A 64 8.13 15.57 -8.21
C ILE A 64 7.28 16.52 -9.04
N LEU A 65 5.97 16.42 -8.84
CA LEU A 65 4.97 17.21 -9.55
C LEU A 65 4.68 18.53 -8.82
N PRO A 66 4.01 19.48 -9.48
CA PRO A 66 3.47 20.68 -8.81
C PRO A 66 2.43 20.31 -7.75
N ALA A 67 2.22 21.19 -6.76
CA ALA A 67 1.27 20.99 -5.67
C ALA A 67 -0.21 20.87 -6.11
N SER A 68 -0.51 21.17 -7.37
CA SER A 68 -1.82 20.96 -7.99
C SER A 68 -2.09 19.50 -8.40
N PHE A 69 -1.10 18.61 -8.30
CA PHE A 69 -1.29 17.19 -8.54
C PHE A 69 -2.25 16.64 -7.46
N PRO A 70 -3.38 16.02 -7.87
CA PRO A 70 -4.47 15.72 -6.93
C PRO A 70 -4.28 14.47 -6.08
N PHE A 71 -3.24 13.65 -6.37
CA PHE A 71 -2.99 12.38 -5.72
C PHE A 71 -1.71 12.41 -4.89
N GLY A 72 -1.48 11.40 -4.04
CA GLY A 72 -0.21 11.18 -3.35
C GLY A 72 0.90 10.81 -4.31
N GLY A 73 0.61 9.91 -5.23
CA GLY A 73 1.49 9.46 -6.29
C GLY A 73 0.75 8.84 -7.47
N MET A 74 1.54 8.31 -8.41
CA MET A 74 1.07 7.49 -9.53
C MET A 74 2.21 6.55 -9.94
N GLU A 75 1.88 5.30 -10.09
CA GLU A 75 2.81 4.18 -10.24
C GLU A 75 3.38 3.99 -11.66
N ASN A 76 3.56 5.04 -12.44
CA ASN A 76 4.14 4.91 -13.77
C ASN A 76 5.46 4.12 -13.71
N PRO A 77 5.61 2.98 -14.42
CA PRO A 77 6.78 2.14 -14.32
C PRO A 77 8.08 2.89 -14.59
N ARG A 78 9.07 2.72 -13.72
CA ARG A 78 10.39 3.35 -13.77
C ARG A 78 10.44 4.84 -13.40
N LEU A 79 9.30 5.55 -13.42
CA LEU A 79 9.22 6.97 -13.09
C LEU A 79 7.89 7.25 -12.38
N SER A 80 7.84 6.96 -11.10
CA SER A 80 6.68 7.28 -10.28
C SER A 80 6.49 8.78 -10.15
N PHE A 81 5.25 9.25 -10.26
CA PHE A 81 4.90 10.63 -10.02
C PHE A 81 4.58 10.82 -8.55
N ILE A 82 5.14 11.85 -7.91
CA ILE A 82 5.01 12.07 -6.46
C ILE A 82 4.58 13.51 -6.18
N THR A 83 3.64 13.69 -5.27
CA THR A 83 3.25 15.01 -4.77
C THR A 83 4.40 15.68 -4.01
N PRO A 84 4.63 16.99 -4.15
CA PRO A 84 5.64 17.70 -3.37
C PRO A 84 5.26 17.85 -1.89
N THR A 85 4.00 17.61 -1.52
CA THR A 85 3.48 17.82 -0.15
C THR A 85 4.07 16.87 0.87
N VAL A 86 4.71 15.79 0.43
CA VAL A 86 5.40 14.81 1.28
C VAL A 86 6.87 15.15 1.54
N ILE A 87 7.38 16.25 0.99
CA ILE A 87 8.74 16.75 1.23
C ILE A 87 8.71 17.66 2.45
N VAL A 88 8.84 17.09 3.64
CA VAL A 88 8.71 17.82 4.91
C VAL A 88 10.03 17.98 5.67
N GLY A 89 11.10 17.31 5.22
CA GLY A 89 12.47 17.48 5.73
C GLY A 89 12.87 16.54 6.86
N ASP A 90 12.00 15.63 7.27
CA ASP A 90 12.28 14.67 8.36
C ASP A 90 11.91 13.22 8.01
N LYS A 91 11.51 12.97 6.77
CA LYS A 91 11.11 11.65 6.22
C LYS A 91 9.85 11.05 6.87
N SER A 92 9.09 11.82 7.62
CA SER A 92 7.89 11.32 8.32
C SER A 92 6.72 11.01 7.37
N LEU A 93 6.75 11.53 6.12
CA LEU A 93 5.72 11.34 5.11
C LEU A 93 6.25 10.63 3.85
N THR A 94 7.18 9.69 3.98
CA THR A 94 7.78 8.98 2.84
C THR A 94 7.05 7.68 2.46
N SER A 95 6.03 7.29 3.18
CA SER A 95 5.21 6.11 2.85
C SER A 95 4.60 6.14 1.43
N PRO A 96 4.17 7.28 0.84
CA PRO A 96 3.77 7.30 -0.55
C PRO A 96 4.86 6.86 -1.54
N VAL A 97 6.13 7.12 -1.24
CA VAL A 97 7.24 6.60 -2.07
C VAL A 97 7.35 5.08 -1.96
N ALA A 98 7.14 4.52 -0.77
CA ALA A 98 7.09 3.07 -0.58
C ALA A 98 5.89 2.45 -1.29
N HIS A 99 4.74 3.14 -1.30
CA HIS A 99 3.52 2.77 -2.02
C HIS A 99 3.77 2.68 -3.52
N GLU A 100 4.23 3.78 -4.14
CA GLU A 100 4.49 3.81 -5.58
C GLU A 100 5.60 2.81 -6.00
N LEU A 101 6.56 2.56 -5.14
CA LEU A 101 7.55 1.52 -5.37
C LEU A 101 6.92 0.12 -5.31
N ALA A 102 6.03 -0.14 -4.36
CA ALA A 102 5.37 -1.43 -4.18
C ALA A 102 4.54 -1.84 -5.40
N HIS A 103 3.97 -0.87 -6.11
CA HIS A 103 3.30 -1.09 -7.39
C HIS A 103 4.19 -1.76 -8.44
N SER A 104 5.50 -1.73 -8.29
CA SER A 104 6.41 -2.46 -9.18
C SER A 104 6.18 -3.98 -9.17
N TRP A 105 5.53 -4.51 -8.13
CA TRP A 105 5.07 -5.91 -8.02
C TRP A 105 3.56 -6.03 -8.16
N SER A 106 2.78 -5.26 -7.41
CA SER A 106 1.30 -5.24 -7.48
C SER A 106 0.83 -4.02 -8.27
N GLY A 107 0.14 -4.24 -9.39
CA GLY A 107 -0.29 -3.20 -10.34
C GLY A 107 0.52 -3.23 -11.63
N ASN A 108 1.84 -3.18 -11.57
CA ASN A 108 2.69 -3.15 -12.76
C ASN A 108 3.13 -4.53 -13.23
N LEU A 109 3.66 -5.38 -12.33
CA LEU A 109 4.08 -6.74 -12.69
C LEU A 109 2.89 -7.69 -12.78
N VAL A 110 2.00 -7.64 -11.80
CA VAL A 110 0.73 -8.37 -11.77
C VAL A 110 -0.39 -7.34 -11.73
N THR A 111 -1.20 -7.25 -12.79
CA THR A 111 -2.20 -6.21 -12.97
C THR A 111 -3.61 -6.77 -12.75
N ASN A 112 -4.51 -6.00 -12.17
CA ASN A 112 -5.93 -6.34 -12.18
C ASN A 112 -6.50 -6.29 -13.62
N SER A 113 -7.28 -7.28 -13.98
CA SER A 113 -7.87 -7.38 -15.32
C SER A 113 -9.06 -6.43 -15.55
N SER A 114 -9.60 -5.89 -14.49
CA SER A 114 -10.76 -4.99 -14.47
C SER A 114 -10.74 -4.14 -13.19
N TRP A 115 -11.26 -2.92 -13.26
CA TRP A 115 -11.37 -2.01 -12.10
C TRP A 115 -12.19 -2.58 -10.93
N LYS A 116 -13.09 -3.53 -11.16
CA LYS A 116 -13.79 -4.25 -10.07
C LYS A 116 -12.86 -5.09 -9.19
N ASP A 117 -11.66 -5.38 -9.64
CA ASP A 117 -10.64 -6.16 -8.95
C ASP A 117 -9.46 -5.27 -8.49
N ILE A 118 -9.68 -3.95 -8.37
CA ILE A 118 -8.64 -2.95 -8.07
C ILE A 118 -7.91 -3.21 -6.74
N TRP A 119 -8.53 -3.90 -5.80
CA TRP A 119 -7.88 -4.28 -4.54
C TRP A 119 -6.65 -5.20 -4.74
N LEU A 120 -6.59 -5.96 -5.87
CA LEU A 120 -5.41 -6.76 -6.24
C LEU A 120 -4.21 -5.89 -6.60
N ASN A 121 -4.46 -4.65 -7.00
CA ASN A 121 -3.48 -3.61 -7.17
C ASN A 121 -3.23 -2.92 -5.82
N GLU A 122 -4.20 -2.15 -5.33
CA GLU A 122 -4.04 -1.23 -4.22
C GLU A 122 -3.90 -1.89 -2.84
N GLY A 123 -4.67 -2.93 -2.57
CA GLY A 123 -4.61 -3.62 -1.28
C GLY A 123 -3.30 -4.39 -1.09
N PHE A 124 -2.78 -5.00 -2.15
CA PHE A 124 -1.45 -5.61 -2.13
C PHE A 124 -0.37 -4.56 -1.98
N THR A 125 -0.48 -3.45 -2.68
CA THR A 125 0.47 -2.36 -2.63
C THR A 125 0.52 -1.74 -1.23
N SER A 126 -0.62 -1.46 -0.61
CA SER A 126 -0.68 -0.94 0.77
C SER A 126 -0.08 -1.93 1.78
N TYR A 127 -0.30 -3.23 1.60
CA TYR A 127 0.36 -4.24 2.43
C TYR A 127 1.89 -4.24 2.24
N VAL A 128 2.37 -4.20 1.00
CA VAL A 128 3.81 -4.17 0.68
C VAL A 128 4.45 -2.88 1.17
N GLU A 129 3.79 -1.74 0.99
CA GLU A 129 4.17 -0.43 1.55
C GLU A 129 4.42 -0.54 3.05
N ASN A 130 3.44 -1.03 3.82
CA ASN A 130 3.55 -1.19 5.27
C ASN A 130 4.74 -2.08 5.67
N ARG A 131 5.00 -3.18 4.93
CA ARG A 131 6.16 -4.04 5.13
C ARG A 131 7.50 -3.34 4.82
N ILE A 132 7.54 -2.46 3.82
CA ILE A 132 8.71 -1.63 3.52
C ILE A 132 8.92 -0.59 4.63
N VAL A 133 7.87 0.12 5.04
CA VAL A 133 7.91 1.11 6.14
C VAL A 133 8.40 0.44 7.43
N GLU A 134 7.87 -0.72 7.79
CA GLU A 134 8.33 -1.49 8.96
C GLU A 134 9.83 -1.78 8.92
N ALA A 135 10.33 -2.23 7.76
CA ALA A 135 11.73 -2.60 7.63
C ALA A 135 12.70 -1.41 7.58
N VAL A 136 12.26 -0.27 7.04
CA VAL A 136 13.10 0.93 6.86
C VAL A 136 13.02 1.88 8.05
N TYR A 137 11.82 2.11 8.59
CA TYR A 137 11.53 3.11 9.62
C TYR A 137 11.12 2.51 10.97
N GLY A 138 10.93 1.20 11.01
CA GLY A 138 10.64 0.45 12.21
C GLY A 138 9.14 0.19 12.43
N LYS A 139 8.89 -0.82 13.25
CA LYS A 139 7.56 -1.34 13.53
C LYS A 139 6.59 -0.29 14.11
N ASP A 140 7.08 0.56 15.00
CA ASP A 140 6.25 1.60 15.63
C ASP A 140 5.68 2.60 14.61
N GLN A 141 6.43 2.89 13.53
CA GLN A 141 5.98 3.76 12.44
C GLN A 141 4.89 3.07 11.63
N ALA A 142 5.13 1.84 11.19
CA ALA A 142 4.16 1.06 10.43
C ALA A 142 2.85 0.82 11.22
N GLU A 143 2.95 0.53 12.52
CA GLU A 143 1.78 0.38 13.39
C GLU A 143 0.96 1.68 13.52
N MET A 144 1.63 2.83 13.63
CA MET A 144 0.94 4.13 13.63
C MET A 144 0.16 4.38 12.35
N GLU A 145 0.79 4.16 11.20
CA GLU A 145 0.16 4.35 9.89
C GLU A 145 -1.04 3.42 9.71
N SER A 146 -0.91 2.13 10.07
CA SER A 146 -2.05 1.19 10.03
C SER A 146 -3.22 1.62 10.92
N VAL A 147 -2.97 2.16 12.12
CA VAL A 147 -4.05 2.67 13.00
C VAL A 147 -4.77 3.85 12.35
N ILE A 148 -4.02 4.80 11.76
CA ILE A 148 -4.60 5.96 11.08
C ILE A 148 -5.45 5.53 9.89
N SER A 149 -4.93 4.63 9.05
CA SER A 149 -5.62 4.12 7.87
C SER A 149 -6.91 3.38 8.25
N GLN A 150 -6.87 2.49 9.24
CA GLN A 150 -8.07 1.77 9.71
C GLN A 150 -9.11 2.69 10.33
N PHE A 151 -8.69 3.78 10.97
CA PHE A 151 -9.60 4.80 11.47
C PHE A 151 -10.30 5.54 10.33
N GLY A 152 -9.57 5.91 9.26
CA GLY A 152 -10.14 6.49 8.04
C GLY A 152 -11.15 5.56 7.38
N LEU A 153 -10.77 4.30 7.18
CA LEU A 153 -11.67 3.27 6.61
C LEU A 153 -12.95 3.11 7.45
N ALA A 154 -12.86 3.13 8.78
CA ALA A 154 -14.04 3.00 9.64
C ALA A 154 -15.04 4.14 9.44
N ALA A 155 -14.58 5.35 9.15
CA ALA A 155 -15.44 6.48 8.80
C ALA A 155 -16.07 6.31 7.41
N GLU A 156 -15.29 5.91 6.41
CA GLU A 156 -15.78 5.66 5.05
C GLU A 156 -16.84 4.57 5.00
N LEU A 157 -16.65 3.47 5.72
CA LEU A 157 -17.63 2.36 5.77
C LEU A 157 -19.00 2.77 6.33
N GLN A 158 -19.09 3.87 7.07
CA GLN A 158 -20.39 4.41 7.54
C GLN A 158 -21.17 5.11 6.42
N GLU A 159 -20.47 5.68 5.44
CA GLU A 159 -21.04 6.44 4.32
C GLU A 159 -21.21 5.57 3.06
N ALA A 160 -20.32 4.59 2.83
CA ALA A 160 -20.29 3.78 1.63
C ALA A 160 -21.48 2.81 1.56
N ALA A 161 -22.04 2.65 0.36
CA ALA A 161 -23.06 1.65 0.11
C ALA A 161 -22.51 0.23 0.36
N PRO A 162 -23.30 -0.71 0.88
CA PRO A 162 -22.78 -2.08 1.14
C PRO A 162 -22.14 -2.76 -0.07
N ALA A 163 -22.61 -2.48 -1.28
CA ALA A 163 -22.06 -3.04 -2.52
C ALA A 163 -20.65 -2.50 -2.83
N ASP A 164 -20.28 -1.33 -2.33
CA ASP A 164 -18.98 -0.68 -2.54
C ASP A 164 -17.99 -1.01 -1.40
N GLN A 165 -18.43 -1.74 -0.38
CA GLN A 165 -17.59 -2.20 0.73
C GLN A 165 -16.93 -3.57 0.47
N LEU A 166 -17.06 -4.13 -0.73
CA LEU A 166 -16.52 -5.43 -1.12
C LEU A 166 -15.12 -5.26 -1.72
N LEU A 167 -14.21 -6.20 -1.48
CA LEU A 167 -12.94 -6.26 -2.20
C LEU A 167 -13.16 -6.72 -3.65
N ALA A 168 -13.88 -7.84 -3.83
CA ALA A 168 -14.27 -8.30 -5.16
C ALA A 168 -15.62 -7.66 -5.55
N LEU A 169 -15.56 -6.50 -6.19
CA LEU A 169 -16.74 -5.74 -6.58
C LEU A 169 -17.57 -6.46 -7.65
N ALA A 170 -18.85 -6.14 -7.72
CA ALA A 170 -19.69 -6.48 -8.86
C ALA A 170 -19.18 -5.74 -10.13
N PRO A 171 -19.56 -6.19 -11.35
CA PRO A 171 -19.22 -5.47 -12.56
C PRO A 171 -19.67 -4.00 -12.52
N LEU A 172 -18.78 -3.07 -12.85
CA LEU A 172 -18.99 -1.62 -12.80
C LEU A 172 -19.72 -1.10 -14.07
N THR A 173 -20.58 -1.91 -14.68
CA THR A 173 -21.27 -1.55 -15.92
C THR A 173 -22.13 -0.30 -15.72
N GLY A 174 -21.82 0.75 -16.47
CA GLY A 174 -22.54 2.04 -16.41
C GLY A 174 -22.17 2.96 -15.24
N ARG A 175 -21.15 2.59 -14.44
CA ARG A 175 -20.54 3.44 -13.42
C ARG A 175 -19.18 3.94 -13.86
N ASP A 176 -18.82 5.14 -13.39
CA ASP A 176 -17.45 5.60 -13.49
C ASP A 176 -16.57 4.73 -12.58
N PRO A 177 -15.48 4.13 -13.08
CA PRO A 177 -14.57 3.35 -12.24
C PRO A 177 -13.98 4.15 -11.06
N ASP A 178 -13.76 5.45 -11.24
CA ASP A 178 -13.22 6.32 -10.19
C ASP A 178 -14.15 6.42 -8.97
N GLU A 179 -15.47 6.27 -9.16
CA GLU A 179 -16.43 6.21 -8.05
C GLU A 179 -16.30 4.94 -7.19
N ALA A 180 -15.66 3.90 -7.71
CA ALA A 180 -15.43 2.64 -7.01
C ALA A 180 -14.01 2.53 -6.43
N LEU A 181 -13.14 3.51 -6.72
CA LEU A 181 -11.79 3.60 -6.17
C LEU A 181 -11.86 4.34 -4.82
N THR A 182 -11.96 3.56 -3.75
CA THR A 182 -12.14 4.05 -2.39
C THR A 182 -11.13 3.40 -1.45
N ASP A 183 -10.99 3.89 -0.23
CA ASP A 183 -10.10 3.33 0.80
C ASP A 183 -10.40 1.85 1.10
N VAL A 184 -11.59 1.34 0.72
CA VAL A 184 -11.91 -0.08 0.84
C VAL A 184 -10.93 -0.95 0.05
N ALA A 185 -10.62 -0.58 -1.19
CA ALA A 185 -9.66 -1.35 -2.00
C ALA A 185 -8.26 -1.37 -1.37
N TYR A 186 -7.82 -0.24 -0.84
CA TYR A 186 -6.51 -0.04 -0.20
C TYR A 186 -6.46 -0.72 1.17
N ILE A 187 -7.22 -0.22 2.12
CA ILE A 187 -7.05 -0.52 3.54
C ILE A 187 -7.73 -1.83 3.95
N LYS A 188 -8.93 -2.13 3.46
CA LYS A 188 -9.52 -3.46 3.69
C LYS A 188 -8.71 -4.55 2.98
N GLY A 189 -8.15 -4.25 1.79
CA GLY A 189 -7.27 -5.15 1.06
C GLY A 189 -5.95 -5.43 1.82
N GLU A 190 -5.28 -4.38 2.32
CA GLU A 190 -4.13 -4.51 3.23
C GLU A 190 -4.48 -5.36 4.44
N TRP A 191 -5.59 -5.05 5.11
CA TRP A 191 -6.00 -5.73 6.33
C TRP A 191 -6.32 -7.21 6.10
N PHE A 192 -6.89 -7.56 4.96
CA PHE A 192 -7.06 -8.95 4.55
C PHE A 192 -5.73 -9.69 4.39
N LEU A 193 -4.75 -9.08 3.72
CA LEU A 193 -3.42 -9.68 3.60
C LEU A 193 -2.71 -9.77 4.95
N LYS A 194 -2.87 -8.78 5.80
CA LYS A 194 -2.37 -8.79 7.18
C LYS A 194 -3.01 -9.89 8.02
N PHE A 195 -4.33 -10.09 7.89
CA PHE A 195 -5.02 -11.22 8.51
C PHE A 195 -4.41 -12.56 8.08
N LEU A 196 -4.12 -12.75 6.79
CA LEU A 196 -3.44 -13.96 6.31
C LEU A 196 -2.02 -14.09 6.89
N GLU A 197 -1.23 -13.01 6.89
CA GLU A 197 0.10 -12.99 7.51
C GLU A 197 0.05 -13.44 8.98
N GLU A 198 -0.88 -12.92 9.76
CA GLU A 198 -1.04 -13.25 11.18
C GLU A 198 -1.41 -14.72 11.41
N ARG A 199 -2.26 -15.28 10.54
CA ARG A 199 -2.69 -16.68 10.64
C ARG A 199 -1.63 -17.69 10.21
N PHE A 200 -0.87 -17.36 9.16
CA PHE A 200 0.12 -18.29 8.62
C PHE A 200 1.53 -18.05 9.17
N GLY A 201 1.85 -16.83 9.56
CA GLY A 201 3.19 -16.37 9.90
C GLY A 201 4.00 -16.00 8.64
N ARG A 202 4.94 -15.07 8.79
CA ARG A 202 5.78 -14.56 7.69
C ARG A 202 6.59 -15.64 6.98
N GLU A 203 7.05 -16.66 7.72
CA GLU A 203 7.81 -17.78 7.16
C GLU A 203 7.04 -18.57 6.10
N ILE A 204 5.71 -18.57 6.16
CA ILE A 204 4.84 -19.24 5.19
C ILE A 204 4.27 -18.22 4.21
N PHE A 205 3.85 -17.05 4.69
CA PHE A 205 3.12 -16.08 3.89
C PHE A 205 4.01 -15.31 2.91
N ASP A 206 5.22 -14.90 3.31
CA ASP A 206 6.14 -14.20 2.39
C ASP A 206 6.54 -15.05 1.18
N PRO A 207 6.91 -16.35 1.31
CA PRO A 207 7.11 -17.23 0.17
C PRO A 207 5.88 -17.41 -0.72
N PHE A 208 4.67 -17.45 -0.13
CA PHE A 208 3.41 -17.52 -0.89
C PHE A 208 3.20 -16.28 -1.74
N LEU A 209 3.38 -15.06 -1.19
CA LEU A 209 3.28 -13.83 -1.97
C LEU A 209 4.33 -13.74 -3.07
N LYS A 210 5.57 -14.13 -2.77
CA LYS A 210 6.63 -14.19 -3.78
C LYS A 210 6.27 -15.16 -4.91
N HIS A 211 5.65 -16.29 -4.58
CA HIS A 211 5.17 -17.25 -5.56
C HIS A 211 4.03 -16.67 -6.41
N TRP A 212 3.09 -15.94 -5.79
CA TRP A 212 2.04 -15.23 -6.51
C TRP A 212 2.61 -14.27 -7.56
N PHE A 213 3.49 -13.35 -7.17
CA PHE A 213 4.09 -12.37 -8.08
C PHE A 213 4.94 -13.02 -9.18
N THR A 214 5.65 -14.11 -8.86
CA THR A 214 6.48 -14.81 -9.84
C THR A 214 5.63 -15.56 -10.87
N THR A 215 4.57 -16.22 -10.42
CA THR A 215 3.71 -17.03 -11.29
C THR A 215 2.86 -16.17 -12.22
N HIS A 216 2.45 -14.99 -11.76
CA HIS A 216 1.58 -14.09 -12.53
C HIS A 216 2.34 -12.90 -13.14
N ALA A 217 3.67 -12.93 -13.15
CA ALA A 217 4.48 -11.84 -13.70
C ALA A 217 4.10 -11.50 -15.14
N PHE A 218 3.89 -10.20 -15.39
CA PHE A 218 3.45 -9.63 -16.68
C PHE A 218 2.12 -10.17 -17.21
N THR A 219 1.23 -10.55 -16.30
CA THR A 219 -0.13 -10.96 -16.64
C THR A 219 -1.18 -10.09 -15.95
N SER A 220 -2.40 -10.14 -16.46
CA SER A 220 -3.57 -9.58 -15.79
C SER A 220 -4.35 -10.69 -15.10
N THR A 221 -4.86 -10.42 -13.90
CA THR A 221 -5.55 -11.37 -13.04
C THR A 221 -6.83 -10.77 -12.43
N HIS A 222 -7.61 -11.57 -11.73
CA HIS A 222 -8.86 -11.15 -11.09
C HIS A 222 -9.04 -11.86 -9.75
N SER A 223 -9.96 -11.37 -8.90
CA SER A 223 -10.18 -11.85 -7.54
C SER A 223 -10.43 -13.36 -7.46
N ALA A 224 -11.18 -13.94 -8.38
CA ALA A 224 -11.45 -15.38 -8.38
C ALA A 224 -10.19 -16.22 -8.68
N GLU A 225 -9.24 -15.71 -9.47
CA GLU A 225 -7.95 -16.38 -9.69
C GLU A 225 -7.09 -16.33 -8.43
N PHE A 226 -7.06 -15.17 -7.73
CA PHE A 226 -6.37 -15.08 -6.46
C PHE A 226 -7.00 -16.01 -5.40
N GLU A 227 -8.34 -16.05 -5.28
CA GLU A 227 -9.05 -16.97 -4.37
C GLU A 227 -8.65 -18.42 -4.65
N ARG A 228 -8.67 -18.84 -5.92
CA ARG A 228 -8.25 -20.19 -6.32
C ARG A 228 -6.79 -20.48 -6.00
N PHE A 229 -5.89 -19.54 -6.30
CA PHE A 229 -4.47 -19.67 -6.02
C PHE A 229 -4.22 -19.77 -4.51
N LEU A 230 -4.87 -18.94 -3.73
CA LEU A 230 -4.82 -18.96 -2.27
C LEU A 230 -5.30 -20.31 -1.71
N GLU A 231 -6.42 -20.84 -2.21
CA GLU A 231 -6.96 -22.12 -1.79
C GLU A 231 -5.97 -23.27 -2.04
N VAL A 232 -5.38 -23.33 -3.25
CA VAL A 232 -4.48 -24.42 -3.66
C VAL A 232 -3.09 -24.27 -3.04
N GLU A 233 -2.51 -23.07 -3.10
CA GLU A 233 -1.11 -22.86 -2.79
C GLU A 233 -0.85 -22.53 -1.30
N LEU A 234 -1.88 -22.11 -0.56
CA LEU A 234 -1.74 -21.76 0.86
C LEU A 234 -2.67 -22.60 1.76
N LEU A 235 -4.01 -22.55 1.55
CA LEU A 235 -4.96 -23.16 2.48
C LEU A 235 -4.84 -24.70 2.49
N ALA A 236 -4.79 -25.33 1.31
CA ALA A 236 -4.69 -26.78 1.19
C ALA A 236 -3.38 -27.33 1.77
N LYS A 237 -2.29 -26.53 1.70
CA LYS A 237 -0.98 -26.91 2.25
C LYS A 237 -0.89 -26.72 3.78
N HIS A 238 -1.75 -25.90 4.36
CA HIS A 238 -1.77 -25.58 5.79
C HIS A 238 -3.19 -25.65 6.37
N PRO A 239 -3.82 -26.83 6.38
CA PRO A 239 -5.22 -26.99 6.77
C PRO A 239 -5.47 -26.54 8.22
N GLY A 240 -6.66 -25.97 8.46
CA GLY A 240 -7.13 -25.58 9.79
C GLY A 240 -6.66 -24.20 10.27
N LYS A 241 -5.81 -23.47 9.52
CA LYS A 241 -5.40 -22.11 9.87
C LYS A 241 -6.42 -21.06 9.45
N VAL A 242 -6.86 -21.12 8.20
CA VAL A 242 -7.89 -20.26 7.62
C VAL A 242 -8.77 -21.12 6.72
N SER A 243 -10.07 -20.90 6.77
CA SER A 243 -11.05 -21.54 5.89
C SER A 243 -11.32 -20.70 4.66
N ILE A 244 -11.76 -21.34 3.56
CA ILE A 244 -12.22 -20.61 2.36
C ILE A 244 -13.45 -19.74 2.67
N GLY A 245 -14.25 -20.09 3.69
CA GLY A 245 -15.37 -19.28 4.17
C GLY A 245 -14.89 -17.93 4.71
N GLU A 246 -13.84 -17.91 5.56
CA GLU A 246 -13.24 -16.66 6.06
C GLU A 246 -12.65 -15.81 4.92
N VAL A 247 -12.00 -16.42 3.94
CA VAL A 247 -11.50 -15.71 2.75
C VAL A 247 -12.66 -15.03 2.01
N ARG A 248 -13.78 -15.74 1.83
CA ARG A 248 -14.97 -15.21 1.14
C ARG A 248 -15.69 -14.13 1.94
N GLU A 249 -15.63 -14.14 3.27
CA GLU A 249 -16.10 -13.02 4.09
C GLU A 249 -15.32 -11.75 3.77
N TRP A 250 -13.99 -11.82 3.69
CA TRP A 250 -13.15 -10.68 3.32
C TRP A 250 -13.44 -10.15 1.90
N LEU A 251 -13.56 -11.05 0.93
CA LEU A 251 -13.69 -10.68 -0.48
C LEU A 251 -15.10 -10.19 -0.85
N HIS A 252 -16.14 -10.85 -0.30
CA HIS A 252 -17.51 -10.75 -0.82
C HIS A 252 -18.54 -10.26 0.20
N GLN A 253 -18.15 -9.91 1.42
CA GLN A 253 -19.07 -9.35 2.40
C GLN A 253 -18.74 -7.88 2.70
N PRO A 254 -19.77 -7.03 2.94
CA PRO A 254 -19.56 -5.65 3.35
C PRO A 254 -18.97 -5.55 4.76
N GLY A 255 -18.37 -4.42 5.07
CA GLY A 255 -17.73 -4.17 6.36
C GLY A 255 -16.43 -4.94 6.56
N ILE A 256 -15.99 -5.03 7.81
CA ILE A 256 -14.81 -5.76 8.23
C ILE A 256 -15.22 -7.02 8.96
N PRO A 257 -14.72 -8.21 8.57
CA PRO A 257 -15.03 -9.47 9.26
C PRO A 257 -14.67 -9.45 10.74
N SER A 258 -15.44 -10.12 11.57
CA SER A 258 -15.19 -10.21 13.03
C SER A 258 -13.89 -10.95 13.38
N SER A 259 -13.32 -11.67 12.43
CA SER A 259 -12.02 -12.34 12.55
C SER A 259 -10.82 -11.41 12.37
N ALA A 260 -11.05 -10.15 11.98
CA ALA A 260 -10.01 -9.15 11.80
C ALA A 260 -9.41 -8.70 13.14
N THR A 261 -8.10 -8.58 13.19
CA THR A 261 -7.38 -8.00 14.34
C THR A 261 -7.16 -6.51 14.06
N PRO A 262 -7.74 -5.58 14.85
CA PRO A 262 -7.47 -4.15 14.67
C PRO A 262 -6.00 -3.81 14.93
N ALA A 263 -5.48 -2.87 14.16
CA ALA A 263 -4.15 -2.33 14.38
C ALA A 263 -4.05 -1.62 15.74
N GLN A 264 -2.89 -1.72 16.37
CA GLN A 264 -2.60 -1.09 17.65
C GLN A 264 -1.27 -0.35 17.57
N SER A 265 -1.17 0.77 18.25
CA SER A 265 0.07 1.56 18.32
C SER A 265 0.38 1.97 19.75
N LYS A 266 1.52 1.51 20.25
CA LYS A 266 2.01 1.90 21.58
C LYS A 266 2.26 3.41 21.69
N ARG A 267 2.58 4.07 20.57
CA ARG A 267 2.75 5.53 20.54
C ARG A 267 1.43 6.25 20.79
N PHE A 268 0.32 5.81 20.13
CA PHE A 268 -1.00 6.37 20.38
C PHE A 268 -1.50 6.05 21.79
N GLU A 269 -1.32 4.82 22.29
CA GLU A 269 -1.65 4.48 23.67
C GLU A 269 -0.94 5.39 24.69
N ALA A 270 0.32 5.74 24.43
CA ALA A 270 1.08 6.65 25.29
C ALA A 270 0.54 8.09 25.23
N VAL A 271 0.11 8.56 24.05
CA VAL A 271 -0.54 9.87 23.88
C VAL A 271 -1.88 9.90 24.61
N ASP A 272 -2.72 8.89 24.40
CA ASP A 272 -4.04 8.77 25.06
C ASP A 272 -3.91 8.76 26.59
N ALA A 273 -2.92 8.03 27.11
CA ALA A 273 -2.63 8.01 28.53
C ALA A 273 -2.19 9.39 29.08
N LYS A 274 -1.42 10.17 28.30
CA LYS A 274 -1.06 11.54 28.65
C LYS A 274 -2.29 12.47 28.58
N GLN A 275 -3.08 12.37 27.54
CA GLN A 275 -4.32 13.13 27.38
C GLN A 275 -5.27 12.89 28.57
N ALA A 276 -5.48 11.62 28.93
CA ALA A 276 -6.33 11.28 30.07
C ALA A 276 -5.83 11.89 31.40
N LYS A 277 -4.51 11.89 31.62
CA LYS A 277 -3.90 12.55 32.80
C LYS A 277 -4.09 14.06 32.78
N TRP A 278 -3.93 14.68 31.60
CA TRP A 278 -4.13 16.13 31.45
C TRP A 278 -5.58 16.52 31.70
N LEU A 279 -6.54 15.82 31.11
CA LEU A 279 -7.98 16.05 31.34
C LEU A 279 -8.38 15.85 32.81
N ALA A 280 -7.70 14.95 33.54
CA ALA A 280 -7.90 14.73 34.96
C ALA A 280 -7.17 15.78 35.88
N GLY A 281 -6.49 16.78 35.30
CA GLY A 281 -5.73 17.79 36.02
C GLY A 281 -4.44 17.24 36.70
N LYS A 282 -3.96 16.08 36.24
CA LYS A 282 -2.79 15.38 36.79
C LYS A 282 -1.50 15.58 36.01
N LEU A 283 -1.57 16.29 34.88
CA LEU A 283 -0.42 16.60 34.04
C LEU A 283 -0.33 18.11 33.83
N PRO A 284 0.83 18.77 34.11
CA PRO A 284 1.02 20.19 33.80
C PRO A 284 0.92 20.47 32.28
N ALA A 285 0.46 21.67 31.94
CA ALA A 285 0.30 22.09 30.52
C ALA A 285 1.65 22.14 29.76
N ALA A 286 2.77 22.10 30.43
CA ALA A 286 4.13 22.15 29.87
C ALA A 286 4.74 20.75 29.54
N GLU A 287 4.05 19.68 29.87
CA GLU A 287 4.45 18.30 29.60
C GLU A 287 3.55 17.62 28.55
#